data_61afb18bd2505f2639e435e5f3cf9869
#
_entry.id   61afb18bd2505f2639e435e5f3cf9869
#
_cell.length_a   1.000
_cell.length_b   1.000
_cell.length_c   1.000
_cell.angle_alpha   90.00
_cell.angle_beta   90.00
_cell.angle_gamma   90.00
#
_symmetry.space_group_name_H-M   'P 1'
#
loop_
_entity.id
_entity.type
_entity.pdbx_description
1 polymer ?
#
loop_
_entity_poly.entity_id
_entity_poly.type
_entity_poly.pdbx_seq_one_letter_code
_entity_poly.pdbx_strand_id
1 'polypeptide(L)'
;MLRKIRIVAATICFTLITLLFLDFTGTLHLWFGWLAKIQFLPAVLALNVGVVAFLVILTLLFGRVYCSVICPLGVFQDIVSWISGKRKKNRFRYSPAISWLRYSMLALFIVALLAGFTAIAALIAPYSAYGRIASNLFAPLYQWGNNLLAYFAERIDSYAFYSTDVWLKSIPTFIIALVTFVSLIILAWKNGRAYCNTICPVGTVLGLLSRFSLFRPVIDTIKCNGCQSCAHNCKASCIDAKNHLIDYSRCVACMDCIEKCRQGAIRYIPRKKTTSESVEPAHEDKKENPRREFLSFAGLLAGTALLKAQEKKVDGGLAVIEDKKIPNRITPITPPGSLSASNIAQHCTACQLCISAFS
;
A
#
# COMPACT_ATOMS: atom_id res chain seq x y z
N MET A 1 -20.22 -13.13 -8.48
CA MET A 1 -20.23 -12.99 -7.02
C MET A 1 -18.88 -12.56 -6.47
N LEU A 2 -17.77 -13.24 -6.73
CA LEU A 2 -16.42 -12.93 -6.22
C LEU A 2 -15.95 -11.49 -6.48
N ARG A 3 -16.19 -10.95 -7.69
CA ARG A 3 -15.81 -9.57 -8.02
C ARG A 3 -16.56 -8.55 -7.15
N LYS A 4 -17.85 -8.74 -6.90
CA LYS A 4 -18.64 -7.83 -6.05
C LYS A 4 -18.12 -7.81 -4.61
N ILE A 5 -17.84 -8.99 -4.04
CA ILE A 5 -17.26 -9.12 -2.69
C ILE A 5 -15.90 -8.39 -2.63
N ARG A 6 -15.02 -8.61 -3.62
CA ARG A 6 -13.74 -7.92 -3.69
C ARG A 6 -13.89 -6.40 -3.75
N ILE A 7 -14.83 -5.87 -4.57
CA ILE A 7 -15.04 -4.43 -4.70
C ILE A 7 -15.50 -3.85 -3.37
N VAL A 8 -16.48 -4.47 -2.70
CA VAL A 8 -16.98 -4.02 -1.39
C VAL A 8 -15.85 -4.01 -0.36
N ALA A 9 -15.11 -5.11 -0.24
CA ALA A 9 -13.98 -5.20 0.69
C ALA A 9 -12.90 -4.14 0.38
N ALA A 10 -12.56 -3.95 -0.89
CA ALA A 10 -11.59 -2.94 -1.32
C ALA A 10 -12.06 -1.51 -1.00
N THR A 11 -13.35 -1.21 -1.20
CA THR A 11 -13.91 0.10 -0.87
C THR A 11 -13.86 0.36 0.62
N ILE A 12 -14.26 -0.63 1.45
CA ILE A 12 -14.20 -0.51 2.91
C ILE A 12 -12.75 -0.28 3.38
N CYS A 13 -11.81 -1.12 2.94
CA CYS A 13 -10.40 -0.95 3.32
C CYS A 13 -9.84 0.40 2.87
N PHE A 14 -10.15 0.83 1.65
CA PHE A 14 -9.68 2.10 1.10
C PHE A 14 -10.21 3.30 1.88
N THR A 15 -11.52 3.32 2.16
CA THR A 15 -12.14 4.41 2.92
C THR A 15 -11.61 4.48 4.35
N LEU A 16 -11.49 3.34 5.04
CA LEU A 16 -10.93 3.29 6.40
C LEU A 16 -9.48 3.76 6.45
N ILE A 17 -8.63 3.30 5.52
CA ILE A 17 -7.23 3.73 5.47
C ILE A 17 -7.13 5.21 5.11
N THR A 18 -7.97 5.72 4.20
CA THR A 18 -7.98 7.15 3.87
C THR A 18 -8.39 7.98 5.08
N LEU A 19 -9.44 7.58 5.78
CA LEU A 19 -9.90 8.24 7.00
C LEU A 19 -8.83 8.23 8.11
N LEU A 20 -8.04 7.15 8.24
CA LEU A 20 -6.90 7.13 9.17
C LEU A 20 -5.85 8.21 8.85
N PHE A 21 -5.61 8.51 7.57
CA PHE A 21 -4.69 9.60 7.18
C PHE A 21 -5.30 10.99 7.34
N LEU A 22 -6.63 11.10 7.33
CA LEU A 22 -7.37 12.35 7.50
C LEU A 22 -7.72 12.64 8.96
N ASP A 23 -7.54 11.65 9.85
CA ASP A 23 -7.91 11.74 11.26
C ASP A 23 -6.99 12.73 11.99
N PHE A 24 -7.51 13.90 12.28
CA PHE A 24 -6.85 14.92 13.10
C PHE A 24 -7.22 14.83 14.58
N THR A 25 -8.27 14.07 14.92
CA THR A 25 -8.76 13.88 16.30
C THR A 25 -8.11 12.71 17.02
N GLY A 26 -7.49 11.78 16.26
CA GLY A 26 -6.88 10.56 16.79
C GLY A 26 -7.90 9.46 17.16
N THR A 27 -9.20 9.74 17.07
CA THR A 27 -10.25 8.78 17.47
C THR A 27 -10.29 7.54 16.57
N LEU A 28 -10.14 7.70 15.27
CA LEU A 28 -10.10 6.59 14.32
C LEU A 28 -8.85 5.73 14.47
N HIS A 29 -7.71 6.34 14.87
CA HIS A 29 -6.48 5.62 15.15
C HIS A 29 -6.62 4.65 16.32
N LEU A 30 -7.40 4.97 17.35
CA LEU A 30 -7.65 4.08 18.47
C LEU A 30 -8.38 2.79 18.03
N TRP A 31 -9.34 2.90 17.13
CA TRP A 31 -10.17 1.77 16.71
C TRP A 31 -9.58 1.02 15.51
N PHE A 32 -9.04 1.72 14.54
CA PHE A 32 -8.64 1.16 13.24
C PHE A 32 -7.13 1.27 12.95
N GLY A 33 -6.31 1.72 13.91
CA GLY A 33 -4.86 1.86 13.72
C GLY A 33 -4.15 0.54 13.34
N TRP A 34 -4.75 -0.60 13.68
CA TRP A 34 -4.25 -1.91 13.26
C TRP A 34 -4.22 -2.09 11.72
N LEU A 35 -5.10 -1.39 10.96
CA LEU A 35 -5.10 -1.43 9.49
C LEU A 35 -3.80 -0.86 8.88
N ALA A 36 -3.18 0.10 9.53
CA ALA A 36 -1.86 0.60 9.13
C ALA A 36 -0.76 -0.44 9.39
N LYS A 37 -0.87 -1.19 10.51
CA LYS A 37 0.11 -2.21 10.92
C LYS A 37 0.07 -3.46 10.03
N ILE A 38 -1.06 -3.79 9.41
CA ILE A 38 -1.18 -4.93 8.49
C ILE A 38 -0.69 -4.62 7.07
N GLN A 39 -0.28 -3.39 6.78
CA GLN A 39 0.32 -3.08 5.50
C GLN A 39 1.66 -3.81 5.35
N PHE A 40 1.90 -4.38 4.16
CA PHE A 40 3.04 -5.28 3.94
C PHE A 40 4.38 -4.67 4.35
N LEU A 41 4.69 -3.46 3.88
CA LEU A 41 5.98 -2.83 4.17
C LEU A 41 6.12 -2.41 5.65
N PRO A 42 5.16 -1.71 6.27
CA PRO A 42 5.19 -1.46 7.71
C PRO A 42 5.35 -2.74 8.56
N ALA A 43 4.65 -3.82 8.19
CA ALA A 43 4.75 -5.10 8.88
C ALA A 43 6.16 -5.73 8.76
N VAL A 44 6.78 -5.64 7.58
CA VAL A 44 8.17 -6.11 7.37
C VAL A 44 9.16 -5.27 8.17
N LEU A 45 9.03 -3.94 8.16
CA LEU A 45 9.93 -3.04 8.87
C LEU A 45 9.76 -3.15 10.40
N ALA A 46 8.54 -3.39 10.88
CA ALA A 46 8.25 -3.64 12.29
C ALA A 46 8.60 -5.07 12.73
N LEU A 47 9.15 -5.90 11.84
CA LEU A 47 9.45 -7.33 12.08
C LEU A 47 8.25 -8.13 12.63
N ASN A 48 7.05 -7.74 12.25
CA ASN A 48 5.82 -8.45 12.64
C ASN A 48 5.66 -9.72 11.81
N VAL A 49 6.34 -10.78 12.25
CA VAL A 49 6.39 -12.07 11.54
C VAL A 49 4.98 -12.65 11.32
N GLY A 50 4.07 -12.49 12.29
CA GLY A 50 2.71 -13.00 12.17
C GLY A 50 1.92 -12.37 11.02
N VAL A 51 1.98 -11.04 10.89
CA VAL A 51 1.31 -10.33 9.78
C VAL A 51 1.97 -10.65 8.45
N VAL A 52 3.30 -10.67 8.38
CA VAL A 52 4.03 -11.02 7.15
C VAL A 52 3.70 -12.44 6.72
N ALA A 53 3.73 -13.41 7.63
CA ALA A 53 3.36 -14.79 7.34
C ALA A 53 1.90 -14.90 6.85
N PHE A 54 0.97 -14.21 7.49
CA PHE A 54 -0.43 -14.16 7.06
C PHE A 54 -0.56 -13.63 5.63
N LEU A 55 0.11 -12.52 5.28
CA LEU A 55 0.06 -11.93 3.94
C LEU A 55 0.72 -12.83 2.88
N VAL A 56 1.79 -13.53 3.24
CA VAL A 56 2.45 -14.52 2.38
C VAL A 56 1.51 -15.71 2.12
N ILE A 57 0.91 -16.27 3.17
CA ILE A 57 -0.06 -17.38 3.06
C ILE A 57 -1.26 -16.96 2.23
N LEU A 58 -1.81 -15.77 2.48
CA LEU A 58 -2.91 -15.20 1.70
C LEU A 58 -2.56 -15.10 0.21
N THR A 59 -1.32 -14.68 -0.10
CA THR A 59 -0.83 -14.59 -1.48
C THR A 59 -0.61 -15.96 -2.11
N LEU A 60 -0.12 -16.94 -1.37
CA LEU A 60 0.05 -18.32 -1.85
C LEU A 60 -1.29 -19.02 -2.05
N LEU A 61 -2.30 -18.69 -1.27
CA LEU A 61 -3.64 -19.24 -1.44
C LEU A 61 -4.38 -18.58 -2.62
N PHE A 62 -4.52 -17.26 -2.60
CA PHE A 62 -5.42 -16.53 -3.48
C PHE A 62 -4.72 -15.60 -4.48
N GLY A 63 -3.40 -15.68 -4.62
CA GLY A 63 -2.63 -14.75 -5.45
C GLY A 63 -2.58 -13.35 -4.83
N ARG A 64 -2.32 -12.33 -5.64
CA ARG A 64 -2.07 -10.94 -5.19
C ARG A 64 -3.34 -10.19 -4.74
N VAL A 65 -4.19 -10.82 -3.93
CA VAL A 65 -5.42 -10.22 -3.38
C VAL A 65 -5.08 -9.00 -2.50
N TYR A 66 -3.97 -9.03 -1.76
CA TYR A 66 -3.48 -7.87 -1.02
C TYR A 66 -3.46 -6.59 -1.87
N CYS A 67 -2.89 -6.65 -3.08
CA CYS A 67 -2.78 -5.49 -3.97
C CYS A 67 -4.13 -5.02 -4.51
N SER A 68 -5.17 -5.85 -4.48
CA SER A 68 -6.49 -5.50 -5.03
C SER A 68 -7.52 -5.13 -3.96
N VAL A 69 -7.26 -5.42 -2.68
CA VAL A 69 -8.20 -5.19 -1.58
C VAL A 69 -7.60 -4.31 -0.48
N ILE A 70 -6.39 -4.66 0.01
CA ILE A 70 -5.84 -4.05 1.21
C ILE A 70 -4.96 -2.82 0.87
N CYS A 71 -4.19 -2.88 -0.22
CA CYS A 71 -3.27 -1.81 -0.58
C CYS A 71 -4.03 -0.56 -1.11
N PRO A 72 -3.99 0.59 -0.42
CA PRO A 72 -4.76 1.77 -0.82
C PRO A 72 -4.31 2.32 -2.17
N LEU A 73 -3.01 2.31 -2.48
CA LEU A 73 -2.50 2.75 -3.77
C LEU A 73 -3.00 1.88 -4.92
N GLY A 74 -3.13 0.56 -4.69
CA GLY A 74 -3.67 -0.36 -5.68
C GLY A 74 -5.15 -0.11 -5.95
N VAL A 75 -5.95 0.12 -4.90
CA VAL A 75 -7.37 0.45 -5.03
C VAL A 75 -7.55 1.81 -5.70
N PHE A 76 -6.74 2.81 -5.36
CA PHE A 76 -6.74 4.11 -6.02
C PHE A 76 -6.53 3.99 -7.55
N GLN A 77 -5.55 3.20 -7.99
CA GLN A 77 -5.34 2.94 -9.42
C GLN A 77 -6.56 2.25 -10.06
N ASP A 78 -7.26 1.37 -9.34
CA ASP A 78 -8.49 0.74 -9.83
C ASP A 78 -9.61 1.78 -10.04
N ILE A 79 -9.76 2.74 -9.12
CA ILE A 79 -10.75 3.81 -9.22
C ILE A 79 -10.45 4.69 -10.44
N VAL A 80 -9.22 5.17 -10.60
CA VAL A 80 -8.80 5.98 -11.76
C VAL A 80 -9.00 5.21 -13.06
N SER A 81 -8.60 3.95 -13.07
CA SER A 81 -8.77 3.05 -14.21
C SER A 81 -10.26 2.82 -14.56
N TRP A 82 -11.14 2.72 -13.58
CA TRP A 82 -12.57 2.57 -13.80
C TRP A 82 -13.20 3.84 -14.39
N ILE A 83 -12.84 5.02 -13.88
CA ILE A 83 -13.30 6.31 -14.41
C ILE A 83 -12.89 6.47 -15.88
N SER A 84 -11.63 6.16 -16.20
CA SER A 84 -11.13 6.19 -17.59
C SER A 84 -11.79 5.14 -18.47
N GLY A 85 -12.14 3.97 -17.93
CA GLY A 85 -12.82 2.88 -18.65
C GLY A 85 -14.24 3.22 -19.12
N LYS A 86 -14.91 4.21 -18.49
CA LYS A 86 -16.20 4.73 -18.96
C LYS A 86 -16.11 5.43 -20.31
N ARG A 87 -14.93 5.97 -20.65
CA ARG A 87 -14.72 6.76 -21.89
C ARG A 87 -14.21 5.92 -23.08
N LYS A 88 -13.48 4.82 -22.82
CA LYS A 88 -12.87 3.99 -23.88
C LYS A 88 -13.21 2.52 -23.70
N LYS A 89 -13.85 1.89 -24.68
CA LYS A 89 -14.00 0.44 -24.79
C LYS A 89 -12.68 -0.20 -25.28
N ASN A 90 -12.43 -1.47 -24.90
CA ASN A 90 -11.27 -2.28 -25.34
C ASN A 90 -9.90 -1.59 -25.09
N ARG A 91 -9.72 -1.11 -23.90
CA ARG A 91 -8.64 -0.19 -23.53
C ARG A 91 -7.28 -0.87 -23.37
N PHE A 92 -7.28 -2.06 -22.78
CA PHE A 92 -6.04 -2.76 -22.45
C PHE A 92 -5.68 -3.79 -23.53
N ARG A 93 -4.40 -4.05 -23.68
CA ARG A 93 -3.86 -5.13 -24.51
C ARG A 93 -2.82 -5.89 -23.70
N TYR A 94 -2.60 -7.14 -24.04
CA TYR A 94 -1.48 -7.88 -23.49
C TYR A 94 -0.17 -7.15 -23.81
N SER A 95 0.69 -7.02 -22.83
CA SER A 95 2.06 -6.54 -22.99
C SER A 95 3.01 -7.50 -22.25
N PRO A 96 4.19 -7.78 -22.79
CA PRO A 96 5.18 -8.58 -22.07
C PRO A 96 5.61 -7.88 -20.78
N ALA A 97 6.07 -8.65 -19.81
CA ALA A 97 6.58 -8.10 -18.56
C ALA A 97 7.91 -7.39 -18.80
N ILE A 98 8.06 -6.15 -18.31
CA ILE A 98 9.35 -5.45 -18.30
C ILE A 98 10.14 -5.92 -17.08
N SER A 99 10.68 -7.16 -17.19
CA SER A 99 11.31 -7.84 -16.05
C SER A 99 12.53 -7.07 -15.54
N TRP A 100 13.34 -6.51 -16.44
CA TRP A 100 14.51 -5.72 -16.07
C TRP A 100 14.16 -4.55 -15.13
N LEU A 101 13.21 -3.70 -15.52
CA LEU A 101 12.78 -2.55 -14.72
C LEU A 101 12.21 -2.99 -13.36
N ARG A 102 11.46 -4.07 -13.36
CA ARG A 102 10.81 -4.62 -12.18
C ARG A 102 11.82 -5.08 -11.12
N TYR A 103 12.86 -5.82 -11.56
CA TYR A 103 13.88 -6.33 -10.66
C TYR A 103 14.91 -5.25 -10.29
N SER A 104 15.24 -4.32 -11.18
CA SER A 104 16.11 -3.19 -10.84
C SER A 104 15.48 -2.27 -9.79
N MET A 105 14.17 -2.00 -9.88
CA MET A 105 13.46 -1.22 -8.86
C MET A 105 13.40 -1.93 -7.52
N LEU A 106 13.26 -3.27 -7.52
CA LEU A 106 13.32 -4.05 -6.30
C LEU A 106 14.74 -4.03 -5.69
N ALA A 107 15.77 -4.20 -6.52
CA ALA A 107 17.16 -4.13 -6.08
C ALA A 107 17.50 -2.75 -5.49
N LEU A 108 17.12 -1.67 -6.20
CA LEU A 108 17.29 -0.29 -5.71
C LEU A 108 16.61 -0.10 -4.35
N PHE A 109 15.39 -0.62 -4.19
CA PHE A 109 14.66 -0.53 -2.93
C PHE A 109 15.36 -1.28 -1.79
N ILE A 110 15.86 -2.49 -2.06
CA ILE A 110 16.60 -3.29 -1.06
C ILE A 110 17.91 -2.59 -0.68
N VAL A 111 18.68 -2.11 -1.67
CA VAL A 111 19.92 -1.36 -1.44
C VAL A 111 19.66 -0.10 -0.63
N ALA A 112 18.63 0.66 -0.97
CA ALA A 112 18.26 1.87 -0.22
C ALA A 112 17.90 1.57 1.24
N LEU A 113 17.22 0.44 1.51
CA LEU A 113 16.91 0.00 2.88
C LEU A 113 18.17 -0.41 3.65
N LEU A 114 19.08 -1.17 3.01
CA LEU A 114 20.31 -1.64 3.65
C LEU A 114 21.29 -0.48 3.91
N ALA A 115 21.37 0.49 2.97
CA ALA A 115 22.18 1.68 3.11
C ALA A 115 21.59 2.75 4.06
N GLY A 116 20.38 2.51 4.60
CA GLY A 116 19.72 3.47 5.49
C GLY A 116 19.05 4.66 4.81
N PHE A 117 18.99 4.70 3.47
CA PHE A 117 18.31 5.77 2.71
C PHE A 117 16.79 5.61 2.78
N THR A 118 16.22 5.85 3.97
CA THR A 118 14.77 5.69 4.21
C THR A 118 13.89 6.58 3.33
N ALA A 119 14.40 7.77 2.95
CA ALA A 119 13.70 8.70 2.07
C ALA A 119 13.41 8.10 0.68
N ILE A 120 14.40 7.44 0.07
CA ILE A 120 14.26 6.78 -1.24
C ILE A 120 13.30 5.59 -1.12
N ALA A 121 13.47 4.77 -0.08
CA ALA A 121 12.59 3.65 0.18
C ALA A 121 11.14 4.10 0.38
N ALA A 122 10.91 5.16 1.16
CA ALA A 122 9.59 5.75 1.39
C ALA A 122 8.99 6.36 0.11
N LEU A 123 9.83 6.87 -0.81
CA LEU A 123 9.36 7.43 -2.08
C LEU A 123 8.73 6.34 -2.98
N ILE A 124 9.34 5.15 -3.02
CA ILE A 124 8.94 4.03 -3.86
C ILE A 124 7.86 3.16 -3.18
N ALA A 125 7.78 3.18 -1.86
CA ALA A 125 6.85 2.36 -1.10
C ALA A 125 5.38 2.75 -1.36
N PRO A 126 4.49 1.80 -1.69
CA PRO A 126 3.12 2.12 -2.09
C PRO A 126 2.28 2.74 -0.97
N TYR A 127 2.44 2.26 0.26
CA TYR A 127 1.71 2.80 1.42
C TYR A 127 2.18 4.21 1.77
N SER A 128 3.49 4.45 1.79
CA SER A 128 4.08 5.76 2.05
C SER A 128 3.74 6.77 0.94
N ALA A 129 3.77 6.35 -0.34
CA ALA A 129 3.35 7.19 -1.46
C ALA A 129 1.88 7.63 -1.33
N TYR A 130 0.99 6.69 -0.96
CA TYR A 130 -0.41 7.02 -0.71
C TYR A 130 -0.58 7.93 0.51
N GLY A 131 0.14 7.66 1.61
CA GLY A 131 0.11 8.48 2.81
C GLY A 131 0.53 9.93 2.54
N ARG A 132 1.58 10.15 1.74
CA ARG A 132 1.97 11.51 1.31
C ARG A 132 0.87 12.22 0.53
N ILE A 133 0.21 11.51 -0.40
CA ILE A 133 -0.91 12.06 -1.16
C ILE A 133 -2.07 12.41 -0.21
N ALA A 134 -2.45 11.50 0.66
CA ALA A 134 -3.54 11.69 1.60
C ALA A 134 -3.26 12.87 2.57
N SER A 135 -2.08 12.91 3.17
CA SER A 135 -1.73 13.94 4.16
C SER A 135 -1.49 15.33 3.56
N ASN A 136 -0.98 15.43 2.32
CA ASN A 136 -0.65 16.75 1.75
C ASN A 136 -1.72 17.26 0.77
N LEU A 137 -2.54 16.39 0.16
CA LEU A 137 -3.58 16.82 -0.78
C LEU A 137 -4.99 16.66 -0.20
N PHE A 138 -5.31 15.50 0.41
CA PHE A 138 -6.66 15.25 0.88
C PHE A 138 -6.92 15.81 2.27
N ALA A 139 -5.94 15.80 3.17
CA ALA A 139 -6.11 16.32 4.53
C ALA A 139 -6.42 17.82 4.56
N PRO A 140 -5.72 18.71 3.82
CA PRO A 140 -6.08 20.12 3.75
C PRO A 140 -7.50 20.36 3.20
N LEU A 141 -7.88 19.59 2.16
CA LEU A 141 -9.25 19.68 1.60
C LEU A 141 -10.32 19.24 2.61
N TYR A 142 -10.04 18.18 3.37
CA TYR A 142 -10.93 17.70 4.43
C TYR A 142 -11.06 18.73 5.56
N GLN A 143 -9.93 19.32 6.02
CA GLN A 143 -9.92 20.37 7.04
C GLN A 143 -10.66 21.63 6.57
N TRP A 144 -10.50 22.02 5.31
CA TRP A 144 -11.27 23.11 4.71
C TRP A 144 -12.76 22.82 4.71
N GLY A 145 -13.16 21.61 4.34
CA GLY A 145 -14.55 21.16 4.41
C GLY A 145 -15.10 21.20 5.84
N ASN A 146 -14.32 20.75 6.82
CA ASN A 146 -14.67 20.82 8.23
C ASN A 146 -14.83 22.27 8.71
N ASN A 147 -13.93 23.17 8.35
CA ASN A 147 -14.01 24.58 8.72
C ASN A 147 -15.23 25.28 8.09
N LEU A 148 -15.59 24.88 6.87
CA LEU A 148 -16.83 25.36 6.24
C LEU A 148 -18.07 24.89 7.00
N LEU A 149 -18.09 23.62 7.44
CA LEU A 149 -19.18 23.09 8.28
C LEU A 149 -19.21 23.77 9.65
N ALA A 150 -18.05 24.01 10.26
CA ALA A 150 -17.94 24.74 11.54
C ALA A 150 -18.54 26.15 11.41
N TYR A 151 -18.22 26.87 10.34
CA TYR A 151 -18.78 28.20 10.05
C TYR A 151 -20.32 28.21 9.96
N PHE A 152 -20.90 27.19 9.33
CA PHE A 152 -22.37 27.06 9.27
C PHE A 152 -22.96 26.61 10.61
N ALA A 153 -22.28 25.72 11.34
CA ALA A 153 -22.73 25.23 12.63
C ALA A 153 -22.78 26.34 13.69
N GLU A 154 -21.76 27.22 13.73
CA GLU A 154 -21.75 28.39 14.60
C GLU A 154 -22.94 29.32 14.39
N ARG A 155 -23.43 29.47 13.15
CA ARG A 155 -24.61 30.29 12.83
C ARG A 155 -25.93 29.70 13.33
N ILE A 156 -25.95 28.40 13.66
CA ILE A 156 -27.13 27.67 14.16
C ILE A 156 -26.98 27.38 15.64
N ASP A 157 -26.02 28.06 16.32
CA ASP A 157 -25.65 27.82 17.73
C ASP A 157 -25.29 26.36 18.06
N SER A 158 -24.74 25.63 17.09
CA SER A 158 -24.30 24.24 17.24
C SER A 158 -22.78 24.15 17.27
N TYR A 159 -22.23 23.63 18.35
CA TYR A 159 -20.79 23.44 18.54
C TYR A 159 -20.33 22.00 18.21
N ALA A 160 -21.06 21.30 17.31
CA ALA A 160 -20.71 19.95 16.87
C ALA A 160 -19.43 19.89 16.02
N PHE A 161 -19.09 20.99 15.35
CA PHE A 161 -17.87 21.13 14.56
C PHE A 161 -17.04 22.30 15.08
N TYR A 162 -15.72 22.12 15.16
CA TYR A 162 -14.80 23.19 15.53
C TYR A 162 -13.82 23.50 14.40
N SER A 163 -13.42 24.74 14.29
CA SER A 163 -12.45 25.18 13.31
C SER A 163 -11.06 24.62 13.63
N THR A 164 -10.37 24.15 12.61
CA THR A 164 -9.00 23.63 12.72
C THR A 164 -8.08 24.43 11.81
N ASP A 165 -6.86 24.70 12.25
CA ASP A 165 -5.87 25.37 11.42
C ASP A 165 -5.43 24.45 10.27
N VAL A 166 -5.57 24.97 9.04
CA VAL A 166 -5.12 24.26 7.84
C VAL A 166 -3.65 24.54 7.63
N TRP A 167 -2.80 23.58 7.99
CA TRP A 167 -1.36 23.73 7.89
C TRP A 167 -0.77 22.88 6.76
N LEU A 168 -0.05 23.53 5.84
CA LEU A 168 0.81 22.86 4.87
C LEU A 168 2.18 22.58 5.50
N LYS A 169 2.46 21.32 5.79
CA LYS A 169 3.68 20.89 6.51
C LYS A 169 4.97 21.39 5.89
N SER A 170 5.11 21.27 4.56
CA SER A 170 6.22 21.84 3.81
C SER A 170 5.94 21.89 2.31
N ILE A 171 6.42 22.91 1.62
CA ILE A 171 6.24 23.07 0.17
C ILE A 171 6.92 21.94 -0.62
N PRO A 172 8.16 21.50 -0.31
CA PRO A 172 8.79 20.39 -1.02
C PRO A 172 7.99 19.08 -0.94
N THR A 173 7.46 18.73 0.24
CA THR A 173 6.66 17.51 0.39
C THR A 173 5.34 17.58 -0.35
N PHE A 174 4.73 18.77 -0.42
CA PHE A 174 3.54 19.02 -1.21
C PHE A 174 3.80 18.82 -2.71
N ILE A 175 4.91 19.38 -3.24
CA ILE A 175 5.29 19.24 -4.65
C ILE A 175 5.53 17.75 -4.97
N ILE A 176 6.26 17.02 -4.13
CA ILE A 176 6.50 15.58 -4.32
C ILE A 176 5.16 14.81 -4.30
N ALA A 177 4.25 15.12 -3.38
CA ALA A 177 2.94 14.49 -3.31
C ALA A 177 2.12 14.77 -4.59
N LEU A 178 2.13 16.00 -5.08
CA LEU A 178 1.43 16.40 -6.30
C LEU A 178 2.00 15.70 -7.53
N VAL A 179 3.32 15.67 -7.70
CA VAL A 179 3.98 14.98 -8.80
C VAL A 179 3.69 13.47 -8.77
N THR A 180 3.77 12.84 -7.60
CA THR A 180 3.43 11.41 -7.47
C THR A 180 1.96 11.14 -7.78
N PHE A 181 1.05 12.00 -7.33
CA PHE A 181 -0.38 11.89 -7.59
C PHE A 181 -0.70 11.99 -9.08
N VAL A 182 -0.19 13.02 -9.75
CA VAL A 182 -0.39 13.23 -11.19
C VAL A 182 0.21 12.07 -12.00
N SER A 183 1.43 11.64 -11.67
CA SER A 183 2.10 10.50 -12.33
C SER A 183 1.29 9.21 -12.20
N LEU A 184 0.76 8.93 -11.01
CA LEU A 184 -0.10 7.76 -10.77
C LEU A 184 -1.41 7.83 -11.54
N ILE A 185 -2.03 9.01 -11.63
CA ILE A 185 -3.24 9.21 -12.44
C ILE A 185 -2.95 8.94 -13.91
N ILE A 186 -1.86 9.50 -14.47
CA ILE A 186 -1.51 9.31 -15.87
C ILE A 186 -1.23 7.83 -16.17
N LEU A 187 -0.45 7.15 -15.33
CA LEU A 187 -0.14 5.72 -15.47
C LEU A 187 -1.40 4.86 -15.37
N ALA A 188 -2.25 5.12 -14.37
CA ALA A 188 -3.48 4.36 -14.18
C ALA A 188 -4.51 4.65 -15.29
N TRP A 189 -4.54 5.87 -15.80
CA TRP A 189 -5.41 6.26 -16.91
C TRP A 189 -5.05 5.55 -18.22
N LYS A 190 -3.77 5.44 -18.55
CA LYS A 190 -3.30 4.81 -19.79
C LYS A 190 -3.17 3.29 -19.67
N ASN A 191 -2.52 2.80 -18.62
CA ASN A 191 -2.01 1.43 -18.50
C ASN A 191 -2.57 0.66 -17.29
N GLY A 192 -3.60 1.19 -16.60
CA GLY A 192 -4.21 0.52 -15.46
C GLY A 192 -3.25 0.36 -14.28
N ARG A 193 -2.81 -0.86 -13.99
CA ARG A 193 -1.93 -1.17 -12.85
C ARG A 193 -0.44 -1.23 -13.19
N ALA A 194 0.02 -0.37 -14.11
CA ALA A 194 1.42 -0.35 -14.51
C ALA A 194 2.37 -0.13 -13.32
N TYR A 195 2.09 0.85 -12.45
CA TYR A 195 2.92 1.10 -11.27
C TYR A 195 3.10 -0.14 -10.39
N CYS A 196 2.01 -0.84 -10.07
CA CYS A 196 2.08 -2.05 -9.23
C CYS A 196 2.84 -3.21 -9.88
N ASN A 197 2.94 -3.23 -11.21
CA ASN A 197 3.56 -4.32 -11.96
C ASN A 197 4.99 -4.02 -12.43
N THR A 198 5.45 -2.77 -12.38
CA THR A 198 6.78 -2.37 -12.87
C THR A 198 7.64 -1.69 -11.82
N ILE A 199 7.08 -0.80 -11.00
CA ILE A 199 7.84 0.06 -10.08
C ILE A 199 7.73 -0.44 -8.63
N CYS A 200 6.54 -0.92 -8.22
CA CYS A 200 6.25 -1.24 -6.83
C CYS A 200 7.03 -2.46 -6.33
N PRO A 201 7.92 -2.33 -5.31
CA PRO A 201 8.68 -3.44 -4.76
C PRO A 201 7.79 -4.50 -4.11
N VAL A 202 6.77 -4.08 -3.35
CA VAL A 202 5.78 -5.00 -2.76
C VAL A 202 5.05 -5.78 -3.85
N GLY A 203 4.69 -5.10 -4.95
CA GLY A 203 4.08 -5.75 -6.11
C GLY A 203 5.00 -6.78 -6.76
N THR A 204 6.29 -6.56 -6.78
CA THR A 204 7.28 -7.52 -7.32
C THR A 204 7.42 -8.73 -6.42
N VAL A 205 7.60 -8.55 -5.11
CA VAL A 205 7.72 -9.63 -4.12
C VAL A 205 6.47 -10.52 -4.13
N LEU A 206 5.28 -9.93 -3.96
CA LEU A 206 4.03 -10.68 -3.97
C LEU A 206 3.74 -11.30 -5.36
N GLY A 207 4.25 -10.68 -6.43
CA GLY A 207 4.17 -11.21 -7.78
C GLY A 207 4.97 -12.50 -7.98
N LEU A 208 6.17 -12.61 -7.39
CA LEU A 208 6.95 -13.84 -7.39
C LEU A 208 6.21 -14.96 -6.66
N LEU A 209 5.67 -14.66 -5.47
CA LEU A 209 4.90 -15.62 -4.68
C LEU A 209 3.61 -16.07 -5.40
N SER A 210 2.93 -15.16 -6.08
CA SER A 210 1.65 -15.48 -6.75
C SER A 210 1.79 -16.43 -7.95
N ARG A 211 2.99 -16.66 -8.48
CA ARG A 211 3.25 -17.72 -9.45
C ARG A 211 2.91 -19.11 -8.90
N PHE A 212 3.05 -19.27 -7.59
CA PHE A 212 2.80 -20.53 -6.87
C PHE A 212 1.42 -20.59 -6.22
N SER A 213 0.54 -19.61 -6.48
CA SER A 213 -0.78 -19.54 -5.86
C SER A 213 -1.61 -20.79 -6.15
N LEU A 214 -2.30 -21.25 -5.09
CA LEU A 214 -3.16 -22.43 -5.14
C LEU A 214 -4.41 -22.15 -5.99
N PHE A 215 -5.11 -21.04 -5.70
CA PHE A 215 -6.26 -20.60 -6.48
C PHE A 215 -5.82 -19.55 -7.50
N ARG A 216 -6.22 -19.73 -8.75
CA ARG A 216 -5.88 -18.84 -9.85
C ARG A 216 -6.92 -18.83 -10.94
N PRO A 217 -7.07 -17.74 -11.73
CA PRO A 217 -7.91 -17.73 -12.91
C PRO A 217 -7.27 -18.62 -13.99
N VAL A 218 -8.05 -19.52 -14.55
CA VAL A 218 -7.62 -20.42 -15.64
C VAL A 218 -8.57 -20.26 -16.82
N ILE A 219 -8.02 -20.27 -18.05
CA ILE A 219 -8.77 -20.21 -19.29
C ILE A 219 -9.02 -21.64 -19.76
N ASP A 220 -10.29 -21.99 -19.94
CA ASP A 220 -10.72 -23.25 -20.57
C ASP A 220 -10.66 -23.07 -22.09
N THR A 221 -9.71 -23.74 -22.72
CA THR A 221 -9.46 -23.63 -24.17
C THR A 221 -10.62 -24.14 -25.00
N ILE A 222 -11.39 -25.14 -24.49
CA ILE A 222 -12.53 -25.73 -25.22
C ILE A 222 -13.69 -24.73 -25.31
N LYS A 223 -13.89 -23.90 -24.25
CA LYS A 223 -14.98 -22.92 -24.21
C LYS A 223 -14.57 -21.55 -24.74
N CYS A 224 -13.27 -21.32 -24.95
CA CYS A 224 -12.76 -20.03 -25.38
C CYS A 224 -12.87 -19.87 -26.90
N ASN A 225 -13.63 -18.88 -27.33
CA ASN A 225 -13.78 -18.51 -28.75
C ASN A 225 -12.78 -17.46 -29.26
N GLY A 226 -11.75 -17.13 -28.46
CA GLY A 226 -10.72 -16.16 -28.86
C GLY A 226 -11.16 -14.69 -28.92
N CYS A 227 -12.31 -14.30 -28.39
CA CYS A 227 -12.88 -12.94 -28.48
C CYS A 227 -12.07 -11.82 -27.82
N GLN A 228 -11.00 -12.13 -27.08
CA GLN A 228 -10.08 -11.21 -26.40
C GLN A 228 -10.72 -10.26 -25.38
N SER A 229 -12.00 -10.41 -25.07
CA SER A 229 -12.71 -9.54 -24.11
C SER A 229 -12.04 -9.52 -22.73
N CYS A 230 -11.49 -10.65 -22.28
CA CYS A 230 -10.74 -10.77 -21.04
C CYS A 230 -9.45 -9.94 -21.05
N ALA A 231 -8.69 -9.97 -22.15
CA ALA A 231 -7.46 -9.19 -22.33
C ALA A 231 -7.75 -7.68 -22.35
N HIS A 232 -8.77 -7.26 -23.10
CA HIS A 232 -9.17 -5.85 -23.21
C HIS A 232 -9.69 -5.24 -21.90
N ASN A 233 -10.16 -6.05 -20.98
CA ASN A 233 -10.60 -5.61 -19.65
C ASN A 233 -9.58 -5.90 -18.54
N CYS A 234 -8.41 -6.45 -18.86
CA CYS A 234 -7.37 -6.77 -17.88
C CYS A 234 -6.53 -5.54 -17.53
N LYS A 235 -6.79 -4.93 -16.37
CA LYS A 235 -6.04 -3.77 -15.86
C LYS A 235 -4.55 -4.04 -15.64
N ALA A 236 -4.17 -5.30 -15.46
CA ALA A 236 -2.79 -5.72 -15.26
C ALA A 236 -2.07 -6.06 -16.58
N SER A 237 -2.79 -6.07 -17.73
CA SER A 237 -2.29 -6.41 -19.06
C SER A 237 -1.55 -7.76 -19.11
N CYS A 238 -1.99 -8.72 -18.28
CA CYS A 238 -1.31 -10.00 -18.04
C CYS A 238 -1.95 -11.19 -18.79
N ILE A 239 -3.02 -10.98 -19.57
CA ILE A 239 -3.75 -12.04 -20.26
C ILE A 239 -3.42 -12.02 -21.75
N ASP A 240 -2.76 -13.07 -22.22
CA ASP A 240 -2.61 -13.37 -23.65
C ASP A 240 -3.76 -14.28 -24.08
N ALA A 241 -4.80 -13.66 -24.65
CA ALA A 241 -5.98 -14.40 -25.06
C ALA A 241 -5.76 -15.19 -26.36
N LYS A 242 -4.72 -14.88 -27.16
CA LYS A 242 -4.39 -15.62 -28.38
C LYS A 242 -3.78 -16.99 -28.05
N ASN A 243 -2.86 -16.99 -27.07
CA ASN A 243 -2.16 -18.18 -26.62
C ASN A 243 -2.80 -18.82 -25.37
N HIS A 244 -3.97 -18.33 -24.92
CA HIS A 244 -4.67 -18.79 -23.72
C HIS A 244 -3.82 -18.77 -22.44
N LEU A 245 -2.84 -17.85 -22.37
CA LEU A 245 -1.90 -17.75 -21.26
C LEU A 245 -2.22 -16.58 -20.32
N ILE A 246 -2.00 -16.79 -19.02
CA ILE A 246 -2.12 -15.75 -18.01
C ILE A 246 -0.79 -15.66 -17.24
N ASP A 247 -0.17 -14.48 -17.26
CA ASP A 247 1.00 -14.22 -16.42
C ASP A 247 0.59 -13.97 -14.97
N TYR A 248 0.69 -15.00 -14.16
CA TYR A 248 0.30 -14.94 -12.76
C TYR A 248 1.20 -14.02 -11.92
N SER A 249 2.43 -13.75 -12.36
CA SER A 249 3.31 -12.81 -11.65
C SER A 249 2.79 -11.37 -11.67
N ARG A 250 1.94 -11.02 -12.64
CA ARG A 250 1.32 -9.70 -12.79
C ARG A 250 -0.16 -9.69 -12.47
N CYS A 251 -0.80 -10.85 -12.41
CA CYS A 251 -2.20 -10.97 -12.09
C CYS A 251 -2.48 -10.50 -10.65
N VAL A 252 -3.36 -9.53 -10.49
CA VAL A 252 -3.73 -8.96 -9.17
C VAL A 252 -5.01 -9.54 -8.60
N ALA A 253 -5.48 -10.66 -9.13
CA ALA A 253 -6.70 -11.36 -8.70
C ALA A 253 -7.93 -10.43 -8.60
N CYS A 254 -8.10 -9.51 -9.57
CA CYS A 254 -9.21 -8.55 -9.57
C CYS A 254 -10.56 -9.14 -10.01
N MET A 255 -10.57 -10.33 -10.58
CA MET A 255 -11.75 -11.08 -11.06
C MET A 255 -12.55 -10.39 -12.19
N ASP A 256 -12.05 -9.29 -12.77
CA ASP A 256 -12.74 -8.57 -13.85
C ASP A 256 -12.85 -9.41 -15.13
N CYS A 257 -11.82 -10.23 -15.43
CA CYS A 257 -11.80 -11.12 -16.59
C CYS A 257 -12.88 -12.20 -16.54
N ILE A 258 -13.21 -12.71 -15.36
CA ILE A 258 -14.23 -13.75 -15.15
C ILE A 258 -15.62 -13.20 -15.48
N GLU A 259 -15.94 -12.00 -15.00
CA GLU A 259 -17.26 -11.39 -15.24
C GLU A 259 -17.44 -10.94 -16.68
N LYS A 260 -16.35 -10.53 -17.34
CA LYS A 260 -16.39 -10.07 -18.74
C LYS A 260 -16.36 -11.21 -19.76
N CYS A 261 -16.09 -12.43 -19.33
CA CYS A 261 -16.12 -13.60 -20.21
C CYS A 261 -17.55 -14.08 -20.44
N ARG A 262 -18.13 -13.74 -21.60
CA ARG A 262 -19.50 -14.15 -21.97
C ARG A 262 -19.65 -15.66 -22.11
N GLN A 263 -18.59 -16.37 -22.49
CA GLN A 263 -18.60 -17.81 -22.69
C GLN A 263 -18.35 -18.59 -21.38
N GLY A 264 -18.09 -17.91 -20.27
CA GLY A 264 -17.76 -18.58 -19.00
C GLY A 264 -16.49 -19.42 -19.06
N ALA A 265 -15.61 -19.14 -20.03
CA ALA A 265 -14.36 -19.89 -20.25
C ALA A 265 -13.30 -19.61 -19.19
N ILE A 266 -13.43 -18.54 -18.39
CA ILE A 266 -12.48 -18.21 -17.33
C ILE A 266 -13.10 -18.53 -15.99
N ARG A 267 -12.41 -19.38 -15.22
CA ARG A 267 -12.84 -19.79 -13.87
C ARG A 267 -11.73 -19.61 -12.88
N TYR A 268 -12.07 -19.28 -11.62
CA TYR A 268 -11.13 -19.23 -10.51
C TYR A 268 -11.16 -20.58 -9.79
N ILE A 269 -10.16 -21.38 -10.04
CA ILE A 269 -10.10 -22.78 -9.61
C ILE A 269 -8.75 -23.10 -8.97
N PRO A 270 -8.69 -24.14 -8.09
CA PRO A 270 -7.42 -24.60 -7.56
C PRO A 270 -6.52 -25.11 -8.68
N ARG A 271 -5.23 -24.91 -8.52
CA ARG A 271 -4.20 -25.42 -9.43
C ARG A 271 -4.26 -26.93 -9.43
N LYS A 272 -4.85 -27.54 -10.48
CA LYS A 272 -4.71 -28.98 -10.72
C LYS A 272 -3.22 -29.26 -11.01
N LYS A 273 -2.65 -30.31 -10.40
CA LYS A 273 -1.44 -30.94 -10.91
C LYS A 273 -1.80 -31.41 -12.31
N THR A 274 -1.38 -30.69 -13.33
CA THR A 274 -1.55 -31.12 -14.71
C THR A 274 -0.57 -32.29 -14.89
N THR A 275 -1.11 -33.49 -14.86
CA THR A 275 -0.48 -34.62 -15.52
C THR A 275 -0.35 -34.20 -16.98
N SER A 276 0.86 -34.14 -17.46
CA SER A 276 1.31 -33.90 -18.83
C SER A 276 0.25 -34.12 -19.91
N GLU A 277 -0.19 -33.02 -20.56
CA GLU A 277 -0.54 -32.97 -21.97
C GLU A 277 -1.18 -31.60 -22.26
N SER A 278 -0.36 -30.66 -22.68
CA SER A 278 -0.63 -29.63 -23.68
C SER A 278 0.51 -28.61 -23.70
N VAL A 279 1.32 -28.73 -24.71
CA VAL A 279 2.07 -27.71 -25.48
C VAL A 279 2.49 -26.48 -24.68
N GLU A 280 3.68 -26.51 -24.09
CA GLU A 280 4.46 -25.32 -23.82
C GLU A 280 4.94 -24.77 -25.18
N PRO A 281 4.59 -23.52 -25.54
CA PRO A 281 5.33 -22.84 -26.57
C PRO A 281 6.69 -22.49 -25.98
N ALA A 282 7.73 -22.96 -26.65
CA ALA A 282 9.12 -22.67 -26.37
C ALA A 282 9.35 -21.15 -26.32
N HIS A 283 9.51 -20.60 -25.11
CA HIS A 283 10.43 -19.53 -24.85
C HIS A 283 11.60 -20.17 -24.13
N GLU A 284 12.71 -20.22 -24.81
CA GLU A 284 14.03 -20.50 -24.25
C GLU A 284 14.34 -19.45 -23.17
N ASP A 285 13.85 -19.70 -21.97
CA ASP A 285 14.41 -19.14 -20.76
C ASP A 285 15.02 -20.29 -19.99
N LYS A 286 16.33 -20.16 -19.73
CA LYS A 286 17.16 -21.08 -18.99
C LYS A 286 16.38 -21.74 -17.86
N LYS A 287 16.43 -23.06 -17.84
CA LYS A 287 15.95 -23.94 -16.77
C LYS A 287 16.61 -23.57 -15.43
N GLU A 288 16.15 -22.47 -14.81
CA GLU A 288 16.47 -22.19 -13.42
C GLU A 288 15.43 -22.90 -12.54
N ASN A 289 15.93 -23.82 -11.72
CA ASN A 289 15.12 -24.59 -10.80
C ASN A 289 14.32 -23.66 -9.86
N PRO A 290 12.97 -23.63 -9.93
CA PRO A 290 12.15 -22.73 -9.12
C PRO A 290 12.31 -22.94 -7.59
N ARG A 291 12.85 -24.09 -7.17
CA ARG A 291 13.19 -24.36 -5.77
C ARG A 291 14.42 -23.59 -5.29
N ARG A 292 15.41 -23.36 -6.17
CA ARG A 292 16.61 -22.57 -5.85
C ARG A 292 16.28 -21.08 -5.72
N GLU A 293 15.44 -20.54 -6.61
CA GLU A 293 14.98 -19.15 -6.51
C GLU A 293 14.17 -18.88 -5.23
N PHE A 294 13.34 -19.85 -4.82
CA PHE A 294 12.57 -19.73 -3.58
C PHE A 294 13.47 -19.79 -2.34
N LEU A 295 14.46 -20.70 -2.32
CA LEU A 295 15.40 -20.84 -1.21
C LEU A 295 16.34 -19.63 -1.10
N SER A 296 16.82 -19.08 -2.22
CA SER A 296 17.65 -17.88 -2.21
C SER A 296 16.87 -16.65 -1.72
N PHE A 297 15.59 -16.54 -2.08
CA PHE A 297 14.71 -15.47 -1.63
C PHE A 297 14.33 -15.60 -0.14
N ALA A 298 14.03 -16.81 0.31
CA ALA A 298 13.79 -17.09 1.73
C ALA A 298 15.04 -16.86 2.59
N GLY A 299 16.22 -17.21 2.08
CA GLY A 299 17.52 -16.93 2.71
C GLY A 299 17.82 -15.44 2.81
N LEU A 300 17.46 -14.65 1.80
CA LEU A 300 17.64 -13.20 1.78
C LEU A 300 16.71 -12.50 2.79
N LEU A 301 15.47 -12.95 2.92
CA LEU A 301 14.54 -12.47 3.94
C LEU A 301 14.95 -12.86 5.36
N ALA A 302 15.45 -14.08 5.56
CA ALA A 302 15.95 -14.52 6.84
C ALA A 302 17.26 -13.81 7.23
N GLY A 303 18.16 -13.56 6.27
CA GLY A 303 19.41 -12.82 6.50
C GLY A 303 19.17 -11.36 6.90
N THR A 304 18.19 -10.68 6.30
CA THR A 304 17.84 -9.30 6.69
C THR A 304 17.17 -9.23 8.06
N ALA A 305 16.44 -10.27 8.46
CA ALA A 305 15.85 -10.37 9.80
C ALA A 305 16.94 -10.60 10.88
N LEU A 306 17.95 -11.42 10.58
CA LEU A 306 19.05 -11.70 11.51
C LEU A 306 20.00 -10.50 11.69
N LEU A 307 20.24 -9.70 10.64
CA LEU A 307 21.09 -8.51 10.72
C LEU A 307 20.44 -7.35 11.52
N LYS A 308 19.12 -7.35 11.70
CA LYS A 308 18.39 -6.35 12.51
C LYS A 308 18.04 -6.79 13.93
N ALA A 309 18.46 -7.99 14.34
CA ALA A 309 18.22 -8.50 15.69
C ALA A 309 19.10 -7.83 16.78
N GLN A 310 19.90 -6.83 16.46
CA GLN A 310 20.42 -5.89 17.46
C GLN A 310 19.31 -4.89 17.79
N GLU A 311 18.62 -5.15 18.88
CA GLU A 311 17.58 -4.30 19.46
C GLU A 311 18.12 -2.89 19.72
N LYS A 312 17.94 -1.99 18.77
CA LYS A 312 17.85 -0.57 19.06
C LYS A 312 16.37 -0.23 19.06
N LYS A 313 15.82 0.04 20.24
CA LYS A 313 14.49 0.64 20.37
C LYS A 313 14.52 1.97 19.63
N VAL A 314 13.86 2.05 18.48
CA VAL A 314 13.75 3.26 17.67
C VAL A 314 12.31 3.70 17.74
N ASP A 315 12.07 4.90 18.22
CA ASP A 315 10.83 5.62 18.05
C ASP A 315 10.61 5.88 16.55
N GLY A 316 9.37 5.87 16.07
CA GLY A 316 9.02 5.96 14.64
C GLY A 316 9.60 7.14 13.85
N GLY A 317 10.51 7.92 14.41
CA GLY A 317 11.21 9.09 13.87
C GLY A 317 12.72 9.01 13.96
N LEU A 318 13.41 7.91 13.64
CA LEU A 318 14.87 7.86 13.44
C LEU A 318 15.75 8.17 14.70
N ALA A 319 15.18 8.49 15.85
CA ALA A 319 15.91 8.71 17.08
C ALA A 319 16.04 7.42 17.88
N VAL A 320 17.25 7.13 18.36
CA VAL A 320 17.48 6.02 19.28
C VAL A 320 16.85 6.40 20.63
N ILE A 321 15.86 5.63 21.08
CA ILE A 321 15.28 5.82 22.42
C ILE A 321 16.26 5.22 23.42
N GLU A 322 17.04 6.06 24.08
CA GLU A 322 17.74 5.68 25.29
C GLU A 322 16.75 5.77 26.46
N ASP A 323 16.86 4.81 27.39
CA ASP A 323 16.09 4.89 28.63
C ASP A 323 16.39 6.25 29.29
N LYS A 324 15.37 7.10 29.41
CA LYS A 324 15.50 8.42 30.02
C LYS A 324 15.93 8.23 31.48
N LYS A 325 17.22 8.37 31.74
CA LYS A 325 17.70 8.51 33.10
C LYS A 325 17.16 9.85 33.62
N ILE A 326 16.31 9.77 34.61
CA ILE A 326 15.85 10.97 35.33
C ILE A 326 17.11 11.65 35.88
N PRO A 327 17.48 12.85 35.44
CA PRO A 327 18.65 13.52 35.94
C PRO A 327 18.42 13.81 37.43
N ASN A 328 19.36 13.39 38.28
CA ASN A 328 19.31 13.67 39.71
C ASN A 328 19.63 15.17 39.90
N ARG A 329 18.59 16.01 39.86
CA ARG A 329 18.70 17.46 39.97
C ARG A 329 18.39 17.87 41.41
N ILE A 330 19.30 18.57 42.01
CA ILE A 330 19.16 19.12 43.37
C ILE A 330 18.09 20.24 43.38
N THR A 331 17.96 20.99 42.29
CA THR A 331 16.97 22.05 42.14
C THR A 331 16.00 21.73 41.01
N PRO A 332 14.67 21.71 41.23
CA PRO A 332 13.68 21.52 40.18
C PRO A 332 13.70 22.70 39.21
N ILE A 333 13.61 22.40 37.90
CA ILE A 333 13.50 23.44 36.87
C ILE A 333 12.07 23.95 36.88
N THR A 334 11.93 25.24 37.00
CA THR A 334 10.64 25.94 36.97
C THR A 334 10.59 26.89 35.77
N PRO A 335 9.40 27.13 35.18
CA PRO A 335 9.24 28.09 34.10
C PRO A 335 9.70 29.51 34.49
N PRO A 336 10.21 30.31 33.54
CA PRO A 336 10.54 31.71 33.79
C PRO A 336 9.33 32.47 34.34
N GLY A 337 9.56 33.30 35.37
CA GLY A 337 8.50 34.06 36.04
C GLY A 337 7.80 33.32 37.20
N SER A 338 8.14 32.07 37.48
CA SER A 338 7.66 31.39 38.67
C SER A 338 8.44 31.81 39.92
N LEU A 339 7.73 32.14 40.96
CA LEU A 339 8.35 32.56 42.24
C LEU A 339 9.15 31.44 42.91
N SER A 340 8.66 30.20 42.86
CA SER A 340 9.34 29.01 43.40
C SER A 340 8.72 27.72 42.88
N ALA A 341 9.43 26.59 43.04
CA ALA A 341 8.93 25.26 42.69
C ALA A 341 7.68 24.87 43.50
N SER A 342 7.64 25.24 44.77
CA SER A 342 6.49 25.00 45.64
C SER A 342 5.26 25.83 45.21
N ASN A 343 5.47 27.07 44.78
CA ASN A 343 4.40 27.91 44.24
C ASN A 343 3.79 27.29 42.96
N ILE A 344 4.62 26.79 42.06
CA ILE A 344 4.12 26.07 40.87
C ILE A 344 3.35 24.81 41.26
N ALA A 345 3.88 24.00 42.18
CA ALA A 345 3.22 22.76 42.58
C ALA A 345 1.81 23.02 43.17
N GLN A 346 1.63 24.17 43.86
CA GLN A 346 0.35 24.53 44.48
C GLN A 346 -0.64 25.19 43.51
N HIS A 347 -0.16 25.92 42.51
CA HIS A 347 -1.02 26.76 41.63
C HIS A 347 -1.03 26.33 40.16
N CYS A 348 -0.21 25.36 39.77
CA CYS A 348 -0.15 24.90 38.40
C CYS A 348 -1.39 24.06 38.02
N THR A 349 -2.18 24.57 37.10
CA THR A 349 -3.36 23.85 36.55
C THR A 349 -3.02 22.87 35.42
N ALA A 350 -1.73 22.64 35.16
CA ALA A 350 -1.23 21.78 34.05
C ALA A 350 -1.76 22.19 32.67
N CYS A 351 -2.07 23.46 32.45
CA CYS A 351 -2.62 23.97 31.19
C CYS A 351 -1.64 23.98 30.01
N GLN A 352 -0.37 23.63 30.22
CA GLN A 352 0.72 23.54 29.21
C GLN A 352 1.04 24.84 28.45
N LEU A 353 0.42 25.96 28.77
CA LEU A 353 0.68 27.25 28.10
C LEU A 353 2.15 27.70 28.20
N CYS A 354 2.82 27.40 29.30
CA CYS A 354 4.25 27.70 29.46
C CYS A 354 5.13 26.86 28.52
N ILE A 355 4.71 25.64 28.15
CA ILE A 355 5.45 24.78 27.21
C ILE A 355 5.27 25.32 25.78
N SER A 356 4.06 25.70 25.40
CA SER A 356 3.76 26.23 24.06
C SER A 356 4.38 27.62 23.80
N ALA A 357 4.67 28.39 24.89
CA ALA A 357 5.31 29.70 24.74
C ALA A 357 6.84 29.61 24.57
N PHE A 358 7.47 28.45 24.89
CA PHE A 358 8.92 28.26 24.87
C PHE A 358 9.38 27.15 23.90
N SER A 359 8.46 26.53 23.12
CA SER A 359 8.74 25.62 22.01
C SER A 359 8.77 26.39 20.69
#